data_5fff4dbd3de9d404576e80d66e06531c
#
_entry.id   5fff4dbd3de9d404576e80d66e06531c
#
_cell.length_a   1.000
_cell.length_b   1.000
_cell.length_c   1.000
_cell.angle_alpha   90.00
_cell.angle_beta   90.00
_cell.angle_gamma   90.00
#
_symmetry.space_group_name_H-M   'P 1'
#
loop_
_entity.id
_entity.type
_entity.pdbx_description
1 polymer ?
#
loop_
_entity_poly.entity_id
_entity_poly.type
_entity_poly.pdbx_seq_one_letter_code
_entity_poly.pdbx_strand_id
1 'polypeptide(L)'
;MKAFYCAGTHWDREWYEPFQEYRRWLVELIDELIDLMGEGPAYASFHLDGQAVVLEDYLEIRPERREALLALLKERRLLAGPWYNLPDEWLISGESFVRNLMRGMRICR
;
A
#
# COMPACT_ATOMS: atom_id res chain seq x y z
N MET A 1 -0.36 4.58 -31.44
CA MET A 1 -0.98 4.06 -30.17
C MET A 1 -0.02 4.34 -29.03
N LYS A 2 -0.50 4.88 -27.90
CA LYS A 2 0.33 5.05 -26.68
C LYS A 2 -0.13 4.00 -25.66
N ALA A 3 0.79 3.31 -24.99
CA ALA A 3 0.51 2.40 -23.89
C ALA A 3 1.15 2.94 -22.62
N PHE A 4 0.45 2.81 -21.49
CA PHE A 4 0.95 3.17 -20.15
C PHE A 4 1.05 1.88 -19.34
N TYR A 5 2.22 1.67 -18.73
CA TYR A 5 2.45 0.57 -17.81
C TYR A 5 2.44 1.09 -16.37
N CYS A 6 1.55 0.55 -15.54
CA CYS A 6 1.45 0.88 -14.12
C CYS A 6 1.86 -0.35 -13.32
N ALA A 7 3.03 -0.29 -12.69
CA ALA A 7 3.47 -1.34 -11.77
C ALA A 7 2.68 -1.27 -10.47
N GLY A 8 2.26 -2.40 -9.95
CA GLY A 8 1.51 -2.47 -8.71
C GLY A 8 1.28 -3.90 -8.26
N THR A 9 0.75 -4.04 -7.06
CA THR A 9 0.31 -5.33 -6.50
C THR A 9 -1.19 -5.31 -6.27
N HIS A 10 -1.83 -6.46 -6.28
CA HIS A 10 -3.09 -6.71 -5.59
C HIS A 10 -2.73 -7.34 -4.25
N TRP A 11 -3.20 -6.77 -3.15
CA TRP A 11 -2.80 -7.19 -1.82
C TRP A 11 -3.98 -7.61 -0.96
N ASP A 12 -4.08 -8.92 -0.73
CA ASP A 12 -4.97 -9.48 0.28
C ASP A 12 -4.21 -9.58 1.61
N ARG A 13 -4.81 -9.06 2.71
CA ARG A 13 -4.21 -9.13 4.04
C ARG A 13 -4.26 -10.53 4.64
N GLU A 14 -5.17 -11.36 4.14
CA GLU A 14 -5.39 -12.74 4.54
C GLU A 14 -6.11 -13.46 3.40
N TRP A 15 -5.65 -14.62 3.00
CA TRP A 15 -6.25 -15.43 1.95
C TRP A 15 -5.98 -16.91 2.16
N TYR A 16 -4.98 -17.51 1.48
CA TYR A 16 -4.59 -18.92 1.64
C TYR A 16 -3.82 -19.18 2.93
N GLU A 17 -3.13 -18.16 3.43
CA GLU A 17 -2.37 -18.19 4.67
C GLU A 17 -2.94 -17.15 5.66
N PRO A 18 -2.71 -17.31 6.97
CA PRO A 18 -3.19 -16.36 7.97
C PRO A 18 -2.52 -14.99 7.84
N PHE A 19 -3.18 -13.97 8.40
CA PHE A 19 -2.75 -12.57 8.35
C PHE A 19 -1.25 -12.34 8.64
N GLN A 20 -0.69 -13.02 9.65
CA GLN A 20 0.71 -12.81 10.01
C GLN A 20 1.69 -13.30 8.94
N GLU A 21 1.34 -14.31 8.16
CA GLU A 21 2.18 -14.78 7.06
C GLU A 21 2.12 -13.79 5.89
N TYR A 22 0.92 -13.29 5.53
CA TYR A 22 0.80 -12.21 4.55
C TYR A 22 1.53 -10.94 4.98
N ARG A 23 1.49 -10.61 6.27
CA ARG A 23 2.20 -9.47 6.82
C ARG A 23 3.72 -9.62 6.70
N ARG A 24 4.25 -10.83 6.89
CA ARG A 24 5.67 -11.13 6.67
C ARG A 24 6.05 -10.85 5.21
N TRP A 25 5.27 -11.34 4.26
CA TRP A 25 5.49 -11.08 2.83
C TRP A 25 5.35 -9.60 2.47
N LEU A 26 4.42 -8.89 3.11
CA LEU A 26 4.27 -7.44 2.94
C LEU A 26 5.52 -6.68 3.36
N VAL A 27 6.12 -7.07 4.47
CA VAL A 27 7.38 -6.46 4.96
C VAL A 27 8.50 -6.69 3.95
N GLU A 28 8.66 -7.92 3.46
CA GLU A 28 9.65 -8.25 2.42
C GLU A 28 9.43 -7.43 1.14
N LEU A 29 8.18 -7.36 0.66
CA LEU A 29 7.82 -6.57 -0.53
C LEU A 29 8.15 -5.09 -0.37
N ILE A 30 7.76 -4.47 0.75
CA ILE A 30 7.97 -3.02 0.94
C ILE A 30 9.44 -2.71 1.19
N ASP A 31 10.18 -3.57 1.91
CA ASP A 31 11.63 -3.43 2.08
C ASP A 31 12.34 -3.44 0.70
N GLU A 32 12.00 -4.42 -0.16
CA GLU A 32 12.54 -4.52 -1.52
C GLU A 32 12.17 -3.29 -2.37
N LEU A 33 10.92 -2.81 -2.29
CA LEU A 33 10.49 -1.61 -3.02
C LEU A 33 11.24 -0.35 -2.58
N ILE A 34 11.44 -0.15 -1.28
CA ILE A 34 12.21 0.99 -0.75
C ILE A 34 13.65 0.94 -1.26
N ASP A 35 14.28 -0.21 -1.21
CA ASP A 35 15.67 -0.37 -1.64
C ASP A 35 15.80 -0.18 -3.16
N LEU A 36 14.97 -0.85 -3.96
CA LEU A 36 14.97 -0.77 -5.42
C LEU A 36 14.68 0.67 -5.93
N MET A 37 13.71 1.34 -5.31
CA MET A 37 13.37 2.72 -5.66
C MET A 37 14.39 3.73 -5.15
N GLY A 38 15.12 3.42 -4.08
CA GLY A 38 16.22 4.21 -3.55
C GLY A 38 17.44 4.24 -4.47
N GLU A 39 17.69 3.20 -5.23
CA GLU A 39 18.86 3.06 -6.12
C GLU A 39 18.78 3.90 -7.41
N GLY A 40 17.63 4.49 -7.72
CA GLY A 40 17.51 5.35 -8.90
C GLY A 40 16.13 5.40 -9.55
N PRO A 41 16.02 6.06 -10.72
CA PRO A 41 14.74 6.32 -11.38
C PRO A 41 14.22 5.15 -12.22
N ALA A 42 14.83 3.96 -12.18
CA ALA A 42 14.44 2.81 -13.00
C ALA A 42 12.97 2.42 -12.82
N TYR A 43 12.44 2.57 -11.60
CA TYR A 43 11.02 2.46 -11.30
C TYR A 43 10.43 3.85 -11.08
N ALA A 44 9.60 4.32 -12.03
CA ALA A 44 8.95 5.61 -11.93
C ALA A 44 7.94 5.66 -10.77
N SER A 45 7.09 4.63 -10.68
CA SER A 45 6.11 4.51 -9.59
C SER A 45 5.65 3.07 -9.39
N PHE A 46 5.16 2.78 -8.18
CA PHE A 46 4.54 1.51 -7.81
C PHE A 46 3.25 1.77 -7.01
N HIS A 47 2.21 0.98 -7.25
CA HIS A 47 0.90 1.14 -6.63
C HIS A 47 0.61 0.02 -5.62
N LEU A 48 0.33 0.40 -4.37
CA LEU A 48 -0.04 -0.51 -3.28
C LEU A 48 -1.57 -0.74 -3.23
N ASP A 49 -2.14 -1.18 -4.33
CA ASP A 49 -3.54 -1.61 -4.47
C ASP A 49 -4.61 -0.62 -3.94
N GLY A 50 -4.28 0.67 -3.87
CA GLY A 50 -5.21 1.67 -3.35
C GLY A 50 -5.53 1.58 -1.85
N GLN A 51 -4.77 0.81 -1.07
CA GLN A 51 -4.98 0.58 0.35
C GLN A 51 -3.99 1.35 1.21
N ALA A 52 -4.46 1.95 2.31
CA ALA A 52 -3.60 2.64 3.28
C ALA A 52 -3.19 1.74 4.45
N VAL A 53 -3.95 0.69 4.75
CA VAL A 53 -3.69 -0.22 5.87
C VAL A 53 -2.35 -0.93 5.76
N VAL A 54 -1.89 -1.21 4.54
CA VAL A 54 -0.59 -1.82 4.30
C VAL A 54 0.59 -0.97 4.83
N LEU A 55 0.41 0.35 4.90
CA LEU A 55 1.40 1.27 5.49
C LEU A 55 1.43 1.13 7.02
N GLU A 56 0.26 0.99 7.67
CA GLU A 56 0.17 0.73 9.12
C GLU A 56 0.78 -0.65 9.44
N ASP A 57 0.37 -1.69 8.71
CA ASP A 57 0.87 -3.06 8.90
C ASP A 57 2.39 -3.16 8.75
N TYR A 58 2.96 -2.44 7.78
CA TYR A 58 4.41 -2.38 7.59
C TYR A 58 5.13 -1.62 8.69
N LEU A 59 4.68 -0.39 8.99
CA LEU A 59 5.36 0.49 9.95
C LEU A 59 5.25 0.02 11.40
N GLU A 60 4.31 -0.86 11.72
CA GLU A 60 4.27 -1.53 13.03
C GLU A 60 5.46 -2.47 13.23
N ILE A 61 5.98 -3.08 12.14
CA ILE A 61 7.12 -4.00 12.17
C ILE A 61 8.45 -3.28 11.87
N ARG A 62 8.41 -2.28 10.97
CA ARG A 62 9.58 -1.55 10.46
C ARG A 62 9.49 -0.04 10.73
N PRO A 63 9.34 0.39 11.99
CA PRO A 63 9.24 1.82 12.32
C PRO A 63 10.47 2.62 11.88
N GLU A 64 11.65 1.99 11.85
CA GLU A 64 12.92 2.60 11.41
C GLU A 64 12.96 2.96 9.92
N ARG A 65 12.11 2.33 9.10
CA ARG A 65 12.01 2.60 7.65
C ARG A 65 11.00 3.71 7.31
N ARG A 66 10.38 4.31 8.32
CA ARG A 66 9.31 5.31 8.16
C ARG A 66 9.72 6.47 7.26
N GLU A 67 10.90 7.05 7.47
CA GLU A 67 11.34 8.22 6.70
C GLU A 67 11.52 7.89 5.22
N ALA A 68 12.15 6.76 4.91
CA ALA A 68 12.33 6.29 3.53
C ALA A 68 10.99 6.04 2.84
N LEU A 69 10.05 5.36 3.52
CA LEU A 69 8.70 5.12 3.02
C LEU A 69 7.95 6.44 2.73
N LEU A 70 7.98 7.39 3.67
CA LEU A 70 7.32 8.68 3.52
C LEU A 70 7.94 9.52 2.41
N ALA A 71 9.23 9.43 2.16
CA ALA A 71 9.89 10.11 1.04
C ALA A 71 9.30 9.63 -0.29
N LEU A 72 9.21 8.32 -0.51
CA LEU A 72 8.64 7.75 -1.73
C LEU A 72 7.16 8.12 -1.93
N LEU A 73 6.37 8.17 -0.86
CA LEU A 73 4.97 8.60 -0.91
C LEU A 73 4.85 10.10 -1.28
N LYS A 74 5.67 10.96 -0.68
CA LYS A 74 5.70 12.41 -0.98
C LYS A 74 6.14 12.69 -2.42
N GLU A 75 7.10 11.95 -2.91
CA GLU A 75 7.58 12.01 -4.30
C GLU A 75 6.60 11.41 -5.31
N ARG A 76 5.51 10.81 -4.82
CA ARG A 76 4.52 10.07 -5.64
C ARG A 76 5.13 8.92 -6.44
N ARG A 77 6.20 8.37 -5.94
CA ARG A 77 6.82 7.16 -6.50
C ARG A 77 6.19 5.89 -5.92
N LEU A 78 5.77 5.93 -4.67
CA LEU A 78 4.91 4.90 -4.05
C LEU A 78 3.52 5.48 -3.87
N LEU A 79 2.49 4.78 -4.34
CA LEU A 79 1.10 5.22 -4.29
C LEU A 79 0.29 4.29 -3.40
N ALA A 80 -0.44 4.85 -2.42
CA ALA A 80 -1.32 4.14 -1.51
C ALA A 80 -2.64 4.89 -1.33
N GLY A 81 -3.68 4.21 -0.86
CA GLY A 81 -4.99 4.80 -0.64
C GLY A 81 -5.75 5.13 -1.94
N PRO A 82 -6.95 5.71 -1.85
CA PRO A 82 -7.52 6.38 -0.67
C PRO A 82 -8.27 5.45 0.30
N TRP A 83 -8.48 4.19 -0.03
CA TRP A 83 -9.14 3.23 0.85
C TRP A 83 -8.28 2.93 2.09
N TYR A 84 -8.92 2.63 3.21
CA TYR A 84 -8.23 2.01 4.35
C TYR A 84 -7.84 0.58 4.00
N ASN A 85 -8.83 -0.24 3.66
CA ASN A 85 -8.67 -1.57 3.12
C ASN A 85 -9.51 -1.68 1.85
N LEU A 86 -9.02 -2.33 0.79
CA LEU A 86 -9.74 -2.45 -0.46
C LEU A 86 -11.06 -3.23 -0.22
N PRO A 87 -12.22 -2.62 -0.40
CA PRO A 87 -13.49 -3.27 -0.13
C PRO A 87 -13.98 -4.05 -1.34
N ASP A 88 -14.69 -5.16 -1.10
CA ASP A 88 -15.65 -5.65 -2.07
C ASP A 88 -16.91 -4.79 -1.95
N GLU A 89 -17.09 -3.87 -2.89
CA GLU A 89 -18.12 -2.82 -2.85
C GLU A 89 -19.54 -3.39 -2.84
N TRP A 90 -19.74 -4.60 -3.36
CA TRP A 90 -21.04 -5.27 -3.40
C TRP A 90 -21.40 -5.98 -2.10
N LEU A 91 -20.43 -6.29 -1.25
CA LEU A 91 -20.63 -7.07 -0.04
C LEU A 91 -20.70 -6.23 1.24
N ILE A 92 -20.23 -4.98 1.21
CA ILE A 92 -20.21 -4.12 2.40
C ILE A 92 -21.41 -3.17 2.45
N SER A 93 -21.78 -2.74 3.67
CA SER A 93 -22.80 -1.70 3.84
C SER A 93 -22.27 -0.33 3.40
N GLY A 94 -23.18 0.57 3.00
CA GLY A 94 -22.81 1.95 2.66
C GLY A 94 -22.10 2.69 3.80
N GLU A 95 -22.48 2.42 5.06
CA GLU A 95 -21.81 2.97 6.24
C GLU A 95 -20.36 2.47 6.35
N SER A 96 -20.13 1.17 6.16
CA SER A 96 -18.78 0.59 6.15
C SER A 96 -17.92 1.18 5.02
N PHE A 97 -18.52 1.36 3.85
CA PHE A 97 -17.87 1.97 2.69
C PHE A 97 -17.37 3.40 3.01
N VAL A 98 -18.24 4.25 3.55
CA VAL A 98 -17.90 5.63 3.91
C VAL A 98 -16.82 5.67 4.99
N ARG A 99 -16.94 4.87 6.05
CA ARG A 99 -15.95 4.82 7.13
C ARG A 99 -14.59 4.33 6.67
N ASN A 100 -14.57 3.30 5.80
CA ASN A 100 -13.35 2.78 5.20
C ASN A 100 -12.61 3.89 4.43
N LEU A 101 -13.33 4.60 3.55
CA LEU A 101 -12.76 5.70 2.77
C LEU A 101 -12.26 6.84 3.69
N MET A 102 -13.07 7.25 4.66
CA MET A 102 -12.69 8.31 5.62
C MET A 102 -11.42 7.95 6.40
N ARG A 103 -11.26 6.69 6.83
CA ARG A 103 -10.06 6.24 7.55
C ARG A 103 -8.84 6.23 6.64
N GLY A 104 -8.96 5.68 5.43
CA GLY A 104 -7.87 5.65 4.47
C GLY A 104 -7.37 7.06 4.12
N MET A 105 -8.28 7.99 3.85
CA MET A 105 -7.95 9.38 3.57
C MET A 105 -7.25 10.09 4.75
N ARG A 106 -7.52 9.72 6.00
CA ARG A 106 -6.82 10.26 7.18
C ARG A 106 -5.37 9.80 7.26
N ILE A 107 -5.11 8.56 6.87
CA ILE A 107 -3.75 7.99 6.87
C ILE A 107 -2.91 8.61 5.74
N CYS A 108 -3.53 8.88 4.59
CA CYS A 108 -2.85 9.41 3.41
C CYS A 108 -2.61 10.95 3.46
N ARG A 109 -3.03 11.65 4.50
CA ARG A 109 -2.78 13.09 4.74
C ARG A 109 -1.50 13.32 5.52
#